data_99228f7a246eaeb83ef30277bb61cc1d
#
_entry.id   99228f7a246eaeb83ef30277bb61cc1d
#
_cell.length_a   1.000
_cell.length_b   1.000
_cell.length_c   1.000
_cell.angle_alpha   90.00
_cell.angle_beta   90.00
_cell.angle_gamma   90.00
#
_symmetry.space_group_name_H-M   'P 1'
#
loop_
_entity.id
_entity.type
_entity.pdbx_description
1 polymer ?
#
loop_
_entity_poly.entity_id
_entity_poly.type
_entity_poly.pdbx_seq_one_letter_code
_entity_poly.pdbx_strand_id
1 'polypeptide(L)'
;MRGKRFFAASNTSRGFVSYFAENFRERADRCYIIKGGPGTGKSRLMREMADAFCDSGGDVEYYFCSSDPTSLDGLFVECDGFSVAVVDGTSPHAEDISYPGVKDNIIDVGRFWNPRILREAKNEIDLFSGRKSRAYSSAYRALAAYGSLRELSDGLAAEAADAGVIADQCARLAKELPHGRLLRTPLSAVGMRGRVDYDSFCESAELTLTITDSRAYGISHLYFEGLVAAIGGRAAPDPILPSRYTAMLAGGVAIREAYVGSANGGVIDVSEFVDRSLYLMNKERIDRLRSLAESALAEALGFFAEAGEAHMNIEKIFASAMNFGEKEAYSSELCDKIRKGDL
;
A
#
# COMPACT_ATOMS: atom_id res chain seq x y z
N MET A 1 3.79 7.70 -16.70
CA MET A 1 2.77 8.00 -15.68
C MET A 1 3.18 9.28 -14.98
N ARG A 2 2.36 10.31 -15.05
CA ARG A 2 2.50 11.55 -14.30
C ARG A 2 1.52 11.42 -13.13
N GLY A 3 1.99 11.41 -11.88
CA GLY A 3 1.12 11.34 -10.71
C GLY A 3 1.74 10.59 -9.53
N LYS A 4 1.08 10.68 -8.39
CA LYS A 4 1.51 10.12 -7.11
C LYS A 4 1.28 8.60 -7.06
N ARG A 5 2.20 7.87 -6.44
CA ARG A 5 2.18 6.40 -6.38
C ARG A 5 2.01 5.92 -4.95
N PHE A 6 1.07 5.03 -4.74
CA PHE A 6 0.70 4.49 -3.43
C PHE A 6 0.35 3.01 -3.53
N PHE A 7 0.11 2.40 -2.38
CA PHE A 7 -0.58 1.12 -2.25
C PHE A 7 -1.90 1.33 -1.52
N ALA A 8 -2.92 0.51 -1.83
CA ALA A 8 -4.21 0.54 -1.13
C ALA A 8 -4.39 -0.63 -0.18
N ALA A 9 -3.38 -1.50 -0.08
CA ALA A 9 -3.38 -2.66 0.81
C ALA A 9 -1.95 -3.06 1.17
N SER A 10 -1.79 -3.91 2.18
CA SER A 10 -0.51 -4.45 2.61
C SER A 10 -0.61 -5.91 3.01
N ASN A 11 0.44 -6.69 2.70
CA ASN A 11 0.66 -8.03 3.26
C ASN A 11 1.38 -7.87 4.60
N THR A 12 0.71 -8.10 5.71
CA THR A 12 1.21 -7.74 7.04
C THR A 12 1.37 -8.96 7.95
N SER A 13 1.99 -8.73 9.11
CA SER A 13 2.06 -9.72 10.20
C SER A 13 0.69 -10.14 10.75
N ARG A 14 -0.36 -9.37 10.45
CA ARG A 14 -1.76 -9.64 10.81
C ARG A 14 -2.58 -10.17 9.64
N GLY A 15 -1.94 -10.60 8.55
CA GLY A 15 -2.58 -11.01 7.31
C GLY A 15 -2.71 -9.84 6.33
N PHE A 16 -3.63 -9.99 5.39
CA PHE A 16 -3.92 -8.94 4.41
C PHE A 16 -4.72 -7.81 5.05
N VAL A 17 -4.20 -6.58 4.95
CA VAL A 17 -4.88 -5.37 5.44
C VAL A 17 -5.23 -4.48 4.26
N SER A 18 -6.51 -4.14 4.12
CA SER A 18 -7.04 -3.28 3.06
C SER A 18 -7.31 -1.87 3.58
N TYR A 19 -6.93 -0.88 2.80
CA TYR A 19 -7.21 0.55 2.99
C TYR A 19 -8.07 1.11 1.84
N PHE A 20 -8.76 0.23 1.10
CA PHE A 20 -9.58 0.60 -0.06
C PHE A 20 -10.72 1.54 0.30
N ALA A 21 -11.42 1.27 1.39
CA ALA A 21 -12.51 2.14 1.84
C ALA A 21 -12.02 3.58 2.06
N GLU A 22 -10.92 3.74 2.79
CA GLU A 22 -10.36 5.04 3.14
C GLU A 22 -9.82 5.79 1.91
N ASN A 23 -9.13 5.09 0.99
CA ASN A 23 -8.47 5.73 -0.14
C ASN A 23 -9.38 5.94 -1.35
N PHE A 24 -10.47 5.19 -1.46
CA PHE A 24 -11.38 5.29 -2.60
C PHE A 24 -12.81 5.64 -2.20
N ARG A 25 -13.50 4.73 -1.48
CA ARG A 25 -14.94 4.87 -1.25
C ARG A 25 -15.33 6.11 -0.46
N GLU A 26 -14.58 6.43 0.58
CA GLU A 26 -14.89 7.55 1.46
C GLU A 26 -14.53 8.91 0.85
N ARG A 27 -13.66 8.89 -0.18
CA ARG A 27 -13.18 10.11 -0.86
C ARG A 27 -13.92 10.41 -2.15
N ALA A 28 -14.30 9.37 -2.92
CA ALA A 28 -14.82 9.55 -4.27
C ALA A 28 -16.32 9.87 -4.29
N ASP A 29 -16.72 10.77 -5.19
CA ASP A 29 -18.11 11.03 -5.54
C ASP A 29 -18.67 9.91 -6.41
N ARG A 30 -17.84 9.32 -7.28
CA ARG A 30 -18.19 8.21 -8.17
C ARG A 30 -17.12 7.11 -8.13
N CYS A 31 -17.55 5.85 -8.18
CA CYS A 31 -16.66 4.69 -8.13
C CYS A 31 -16.93 3.73 -9.28
N TYR A 32 -15.91 3.36 -10.03
CA TYR A 32 -15.93 2.35 -11.08
C TYR A 32 -15.22 1.09 -10.58
N ILE A 33 -15.99 0.01 -10.45
CA ILE A 33 -15.49 -1.27 -9.94
C ILE A 33 -15.24 -2.20 -11.12
N ILE A 34 -13.98 -2.50 -11.40
CA ILE A 34 -13.61 -3.38 -12.50
C ILE A 34 -13.70 -4.84 -12.03
N LYS A 35 -14.56 -5.62 -12.66
CA LYS A 35 -14.70 -7.06 -12.44
C LYS A 35 -14.00 -7.84 -13.55
N GLY A 36 -13.25 -8.88 -13.16
CA GLY A 36 -12.51 -9.75 -14.08
C GLY A 36 -11.39 -10.44 -13.33
N GLY A 37 -10.98 -11.64 -13.75
CA GLY A 37 -9.92 -12.41 -13.09
C GLY A 37 -8.50 -11.93 -13.45
N PRO A 38 -7.49 -12.68 -13.06
CA PRO A 38 -6.12 -12.42 -13.46
C PRO A 38 -5.98 -12.47 -14.98
N GLY A 39 -5.00 -11.76 -15.54
CA GLY A 39 -4.71 -11.78 -16.98
C GLY A 39 -5.74 -11.14 -17.92
N THR A 40 -6.81 -10.48 -17.39
CA THR A 40 -7.86 -9.82 -18.21
C THR A 40 -7.50 -8.42 -18.67
N GLY A 41 -6.33 -7.91 -18.29
CA GLY A 41 -5.87 -6.57 -18.69
C GLY A 41 -6.50 -5.42 -17.88
N LYS A 42 -6.98 -5.64 -16.65
CA LYS A 42 -7.51 -4.60 -15.74
C LYS A 42 -6.52 -3.47 -15.51
N SER A 43 -5.29 -3.82 -15.13
CA SER A 43 -4.23 -2.84 -14.87
C SER A 43 -3.89 -2.00 -16.11
N ARG A 44 -3.95 -2.59 -17.32
CA ARG A 44 -3.78 -1.85 -18.58
C ARG A 44 -4.95 -0.89 -18.80
N LEU A 45 -6.20 -1.36 -18.61
CA LEU A 45 -7.39 -0.50 -18.70
C LEU A 45 -7.31 0.68 -17.73
N MET A 46 -6.89 0.45 -16.47
CA MET A 46 -6.71 1.54 -15.51
C MET A 46 -5.69 2.57 -15.99
N ARG A 47 -4.56 2.13 -16.60
CA ARG A 47 -3.60 3.08 -17.17
C ARG A 47 -4.18 3.90 -18.32
N GLU A 48 -4.92 3.27 -19.22
CA GLU A 48 -5.61 3.94 -20.34
C GLU A 48 -6.64 4.96 -19.81
N MET A 49 -7.40 4.60 -18.76
CA MET A 49 -8.33 5.52 -18.08
C MET A 49 -7.58 6.67 -17.39
N ALA A 50 -6.48 6.39 -16.70
CA ALA A 50 -5.67 7.42 -16.05
C ALA A 50 -5.14 8.44 -17.06
N ASP A 51 -4.64 7.98 -18.22
CA ASP A 51 -4.18 8.86 -19.29
C ASP A 51 -5.34 9.72 -19.81
N ALA A 52 -6.54 9.14 -20.00
CA ALA A 52 -7.73 9.88 -20.42
C ALA A 52 -8.17 10.94 -19.39
N PHE A 53 -8.11 10.64 -18.10
CA PHE A 53 -8.37 11.62 -17.04
C PHE A 53 -7.32 12.74 -16.99
N CYS A 54 -6.02 12.41 -17.16
CA CYS A 54 -4.97 13.40 -17.25
C CYS A 54 -5.16 14.33 -18.46
N ASP A 55 -5.56 13.78 -19.63
CA ASP A 55 -5.86 14.57 -20.83
C ASP A 55 -7.01 15.57 -20.58
N SER A 56 -7.93 15.24 -19.67
CA SER A 56 -9.05 16.10 -19.24
C SER A 56 -8.73 17.02 -18.06
N GLY A 57 -7.44 17.11 -17.66
CA GLY A 57 -6.99 18.01 -16.58
C GLY A 57 -7.08 17.41 -15.16
N GLY A 58 -7.35 16.11 -15.03
CA GLY A 58 -7.43 15.43 -13.73
C GLY A 58 -6.07 15.23 -13.06
N ASP A 59 -6.00 15.39 -11.73
CA ASP A 59 -4.87 14.96 -10.90
C ASP A 59 -5.10 13.49 -10.49
N VAL A 60 -4.15 12.62 -10.86
CA VAL A 60 -4.29 11.16 -10.71
C VAL A 60 -3.35 10.61 -9.66
N GLU A 61 -3.92 9.90 -8.70
CA GLU A 61 -3.20 9.04 -7.76
C GLU A 61 -3.28 7.58 -8.23
N TYR A 62 -2.12 6.93 -8.34
CA TYR A 62 -1.99 5.53 -8.75
C TYR A 62 -1.80 4.64 -7.54
N TYR A 63 -2.65 3.63 -7.39
CA TYR A 63 -2.55 2.66 -6.30
C TYR A 63 -2.15 1.30 -6.88
N PHE A 64 -0.93 0.89 -6.54
CA PHE A 64 -0.35 -0.37 -7.02
C PHE A 64 -0.76 -1.55 -6.15
N CYS A 65 -0.72 -2.74 -6.71
CA CYS A 65 -0.97 -3.97 -5.99
C CYS A 65 0.16 -4.27 -5.00
N SER A 66 -0.17 -4.53 -3.75
CA SER A 66 0.81 -4.87 -2.72
C SER A 66 1.50 -6.21 -2.97
N SER A 67 0.86 -7.10 -3.73
CA SER A 67 1.43 -8.39 -4.09
C SER A 67 2.30 -8.32 -5.35
N ASP A 68 1.85 -7.61 -6.40
CA ASP A 68 2.62 -7.35 -7.61
C ASP A 68 2.64 -5.85 -7.95
N PRO A 69 3.67 -5.10 -7.54
CA PRO A 69 3.78 -3.66 -7.77
C PRO A 69 3.89 -3.23 -9.25
N THR A 70 3.86 -4.16 -10.19
CA THR A 70 3.74 -3.84 -11.63
C THR A 70 2.30 -3.69 -12.08
N SER A 71 1.35 -4.16 -11.28
CA SER A 71 -0.09 -4.07 -11.51
C SER A 71 -0.71 -2.90 -10.71
N LEU A 72 -1.83 -2.37 -11.21
CA LEU A 72 -2.66 -1.39 -10.50
C LEU A 72 -3.86 -2.09 -9.88
N ASP A 73 -4.15 -1.73 -8.63
CA ASP A 73 -5.36 -2.11 -7.90
C ASP A 73 -6.38 -0.96 -7.89
N GLY A 74 -5.95 0.28 -8.18
CA GLY A 74 -6.88 1.39 -8.27
C GLY A 74 -6.28 2.71 -8.74
N LEU A 75 -7.18 3.66 -9.00
CA LEU A 75 -6.90 5.06 -9.29
C LEU A 75 -7.83 5.91 -8.42
N PHE A 76 -7.32 7.03 -7.96
CA PHE A 76 -8.15 8.11 -7.45
C PHE A 76 -7.83 9.38 -8.25
N VAL A 77 -8.87 10.05 -8.72
CA VAL A 77 -8.78 11.19 -9.64
C VAL A 77 -9.56 12.36 -9.08
N GLU A 78 -8.97 13.52 -9.05
CA GLU A 78 -9.64 14.79 -8.78
C GLU A 78 -9.66 15.63 -10.05
N CYS A 79 -10.83 16.08 -10.47
CA CYS A 79 -11.02 16.91 -11.66
C CYS A 79 -12.16 17.91 -11.43
N ASP A 80 -11.89 19.21 -11.50
CA ASP A 80 -12.87 20.31 -11.41
C ASP A 80 -13.85 20.21 -10.21
N GLY A 81 -13.32 19.77 -9.06
CA GLY A 81 -14.12 19.65 -7.82
C GLY A 81 -14.98 18.40 -7.73
N PHE A 82 -14.83 17.46 -8.66
CA PHE A 82 -15.45 16.14 -8.65
C PHE A 82 -14.38 15.06 -8.54
N SER A 83 -14.67 14.00 -7.79
CA SER A 83 -13.71 12.92 -7.53
C SER A 83 -14.20 11.56 -8.01
N VAL A 84 -13.31 10.83 -8.66
CA VAL A 84 -13.57 9.50 -9.23
C VAL A 84 -12.59 8.49 -8.68
N ALA A 85 -13.09 7.33 -8.25
CA ALA A 85 -12.27 6.15 -7.99
C ALA A 85 -12.50 5.08 -9.06
N VAL A 86 -11.42 4.44 -9.50
CA VAL A 86 -11.46 3.24 -10.33
C VAL A 86 -10.73 2.15 -9.57
N VAL A 87 -11.40 1.05 -9.24
CA VAL A 87 -10.83 0.02 -8.37
C VAL A 87 -10.92 -1.38 -8.96
N ASP A 88 -9.93 -2.22 -8.67
CA ASP A 88 -10.02 -3.66 -8.91
C ASP A 88 -10.98 -4.27 -7.90
N GLY A 89 -12.13 -4.74 -8.37
CA GLY A 89 -13.16 -5.40 -7.55
C GLY A 89 -13.01 -6.92 -7.46
N THR A 90 -11.79 -7.45 -7.63
CA THR A 90 -11.54 -8.89 -7.52
C THR A 90 -10.86 -9.25 -6.20
N SER A 91 -11.05 -10.49 -5.73
CA SER A 91 -10.42 -10.97 -4.49
C SER A 91 -8.88 -10.80 -4.53
N PRO A 92 -8.24 -10.36 -3.43
CA PRO A 92 -8.77 -10.20 -2.06
C PRO A 92 -9.47 -8.87 -1.79
N HIS A 93 -9.54 -7.93 -2.76
CA HIS A 93 -10.14 -6.61 -2.62
C HIS A 93 -11.62 -6.57 -3.03
N ALA A 94 -12.36 -7.69 -2.86
CA ALA A 94 -13.73 -7.79 -3.33
C ALA A 94 -14.59 -6.61 -2.84
N GLU A 95 -14.71 -5.59 -3.70
CA GLU A 95 -15.59 -4.46 -3.47
C GLU A 95 -16.96 -4.78 -4.06
N ASP A 96 -18.00 -4.62 -3.25
CA ASP A 96 -19.39 -4.74 -3.66
C ASP A 96 -20.05 -3.39 -3.87
N ILE A 97 -21.06 -3.38 -4.73
CA ILE A 97 -21.87 -2.21 -5.01
C ILE A 97 -22.72 -1.86 -3.79
N SER A 98 -22.65 -0.60 -3.35
CA SER A 98 -23.49 -0.08 -2.26
C SER A 98 -24.60 0.84 -2.77
N TYR A 99 -24.28 1.66 -3.78
CA TYR A 99 -25.21 2.63 -4.39
C TYR A 99 -25.20 2.50 -5.92
N PRO A 100 -25.86 1.44 -6.48
CA PRO A 100 -25.84 1.16 -7.92
C PRO A 100 -26.38 2.32 -8.76
N GLY A 101 -25.62 2.74 -9.77
CA GLY A 101 -26.01 3.81 -10.70
C GLY A 101 -25.99 5.22 -10.11
N VAL A 102 -25.91 5.39 -8.80
CA VAL A 102 -25.76 6.68 -8.14
C VAL A 102 -24.29 7.02 -7.94
N LYS A 103 -23.59 6.15 -7.25
CA LYS A 103 -22.13 6.27 -6.96
C LYS A 103 -21.33 5.17 -7.65
N ASP A 104 -21.81 3.93 -7.59
CA ASP A 104 -21.09 2.74 -7.99
C ASP A 104 -21.51 2.26 -9.38
N ASN A 105 -20.51 2.02 -10.25
CA ASN A 105 -20.67 1.48 -11.59
C ASN A 105 -19.76 0.25 -11.77
N ILE A 106 -20.24 -0.77 -12.49
CA ILE A 106 -19.43 -1.95 -12.82
C ILE A 106 -18.85 -1.82 -14.23
N ILE A 107 -17.56 -2.11 -14.33
CA ILE A 107 -16.87 -2.38 -15.59
C ILE A 107 -16.54 -3.88 -15.60
N ASP A 108 -17.32 -4.66 -16.36
CA ASP A 108 -17.10 -6.11 -16.48
C ASP A 108 -16.20 -6.41 -17.67
N VAL A 109 -14.91 -6.67 -17.40
CA VAL A 109 -13.96 -7.16 -18.40
C VAL A 109 -13.94 -8.69 -18.51
N GLY A 110 -14.56 -9.40 -17.55
CA GLY A 110 -14.71 -10.85 -17.60
C GLY A 110 -15.62 -11.33 -18.72
N ARG A 111 -16.51 -10.48 -19.25
CA ARG A 111 -17.40 -10.81 -20.35
C ARG A 111 -16.65 -11.14 -21.67
N PHE A 112 -15.37 -10.78 -21.77
CA PHE A 112 -14.54 -11.03 -22.94
C PHE A 112 -13.80 -12.37 -22.88
N TRP A 113 -14.02 -13.20 -21.85
CA TRP A 113 -13.47 -14.54 -21.78
C TRP A 113 -14.18 -15.50 -22.73
N ASN A 114 -13.42 -16.49 -23.24
CA ASN A 114 -13.95 -17.71 -23.79
C ASN A 114 -14.12 -18.76 -22.70
N PRO A 115 -15.34 -19.02 -22.18
CA PRO A 115 -15.54 -19.94 -21.08
C PRO A 115 -15.19 -21.41 -21.40
N ARG A 116 -15.17 -21.77 -22.70
CA ARG A 116 -14.83 -23.13 -23.12
C ARG A 116 -13.33 -23.40 -22.84
N ILE A 117 -12.45 -22.48 -23.24
CA ILE A 117 -11.01 -22.60 -22.98
C ILE A 117 -10.72 -22.71 -21.49
N LEU A 118 -11.37 -21.86 -20.66
CA LEU A 118 -11.18 -21.88 -19.22
C LEU A 118 -11.67 -23.19 -18.57
N ARG A 119 -12.78 -23.78 -19.08
CA ARG A 119 -13.26 -25.07 -18.60
C ARG A 119 -12.31 -26.22 -18.95
N GLU A 120 -11.72 -26.19 -20.13
CA GLU A 120 -10.71 -27.16 -20.56
C GLU A 120 -9.43 -27.09 -19.71
N ALA A 121 -9.04 -25.88 -19.28
CA ALA A 121 -7.87 -25.62 -18.42
C ALA A 121 -8.15 -25.76 -16.91
N LYS A 122 -9.35 -26.20 -16.50
CA LYS A 122 -9.79 -26.24 -15.08
C LYS A 122 -8.75 -26.88 -14.14
N ASN A 123 -8.21 -28.03 -14.52
CA ASN A 123 -7.28 -28.78 -13.67
C ASN A 123 -5.97 -28.01 -13.41
N GLU A 124 -5.48 -27.29 -14.43
CA GLU A 124 -4.28 -26.44 -14.29
C GLU A 124 -4.56 -25.21 -13.42
N ILE A 125 -5.73 -24.59 -13.61
CA ILE A 125 -6.19 -23.47 -12.77
C ILE A 125 -6.28 -23.90 -11.31
N ASP A 126 -6.91 -25.05 -11.03
CA ASP A 126 -7.04 -25.58 -9.67
C ASP A 126 -5.67 -25.89 -9.05
N LEU A 127 -4.74 -26.49 -9.84
CA LEU A 127 -3.38 -26.79 -9.39
C LEU A 127 -2.62 -25.53 -8.96
N PHE A 128 -2.56 -24.52 -9.84
CA PHE A 128 -1.82 -23.28 -9.57
C PHE A 128 -2.52 -22.42 -8.50
N SER A 129 -3.85 -22.39 -8.46
CA SER A 129 -4.60 -21.72 -7.41
C SER A 129 -4.32 -22.34 -6.03
N GLY A 130 -4.27 -23.68 -5.96
CA GLY A 130 -3.88 -24.38 -4.75
C GLY A 130 -2.45 -24.12 -4.30
N ARG A 131 -1.49 -24.05 -5.25
CA ARG A 131 -0.09 -23.69 -4.96
C ARG A 131 0.00 -22.25 -4.43
N LYS A 132 -0.61 -21.30 -5.13
CA LYS A 132 -0.66 -19.88 -4.73
C LYS A 132 -1.23 -19.73 -3.32
N SER A 133 -2.37 -20.35 -3.02
CA SER A 133 -3.02 -20.27 -1.71
C SER A 133 -2.15 -20.80 -0.58
N ARG A 134 -1.48 -21.95 -0.79
CA ARG A 134 -0.56 -22.51 0.21
C ARG A 134 0.64 -21.62 0.45
N ALA A 135 1.24 -21.08 -0.60
CA ALA A 135 2.39 -20.18 -0.51
C ALA A 135 2.01 -18.89 0.27
N TYR A 136 0.87 -18.26 -0.03
CA TYR A 136 0.39 -17.11 0.75
C TYR A 136 0.15 -17.47 2.22
N SER A 137 -0.45 -18.62 2.51
CA SER A 137 -0.66 -19.07 3.89
C SER A 137 0.66 -19.22 4.66
N SER A 138 1.70 -19.75 4.00
CA SER A 138 3.04 -19.89 4.59
C SER A 138 3.71 -18.53 4.77
N ALA A 139 3.62 -17.63 3.78
CA ALA A 139 4.14 -16.28 3.86
C ALA A 139 3.55 -15.50 5.05
N TYR A 140 2.22 -15.55 5.23
CA TYR A 140 1.58 -14.87 6.36
C TYR A 140 1.96 -15.45 7.72
N ARG A 141 2.23 -16.75 7.82
CA ARG A 141 2.74 -17.33 9.06
C ARG A 141 4.15 -16.84 9.38
N ALA A 142 5.00 -16.77 8.38
CA ALA A 142 6.36 -16.22 8.53
C ALA A 142 6.34 -14.72 8.87
N LEU A 143 5.45 -13.92 8.24
CA LEU A 143 5.25 -12.52 8.62
C LEU A 143 4.71 -12.36 10.04
N ALA A 144 3.84 -13.26 10.52
CA ALA A 144 3.36 -13.24 11.90
C ALA A 144 4.49 -13.50 12.90
N ALA A 145 5.41 -14.43 12.57
CA ALA A 145 6.61 -14.66 13.37
C ALA A 145 7.53 -13.44 13.39
N TYR A 146 7.79 -12.83 12.21
CA TYR A 146 8.50 -11.57 12.12
C TYR A 146 7.88 -10.50 13.03
N GLY A 147 6.57 -10.29 12.91
CA GLY A 147 5.85 -9.28 13.69
C GLY A 147 6.00 -9.48 15.20
N SER A 148 5.80 -10.71 15.68
CA SER A 148 5.94 -11.03 17.10
C SER A 148 7.37 -10.79 17.63
N LEU A 149 8.39 -11.14 16.86
CA LEU A 149 9.78 -10.93 17.23
C LEU A 149 10.15 -9.44 17.23
N ARG A 150 9.65 -8.68 16.24
CA ARG A 150 9.83 -7.22 16.16
C ARG A 150 9.12 -6.49 17.30
N GLU A 151 7.85 -6.81 17.56
CA GLU A 151 7.11 -6.22 18.67
C GLU A 151 7.79 -6.45 20.01
N LEU A 152 8.36 -7.66 20.23
CA LEU A 152 9.10 -7.97 21.44
C LEU A 152 10.43 -7.20 21.53
N SER A 153 11.22 -7.14 20.44
CA SER A 153 12.51 -6.45 20.43
C SER A 153 12.36 -4.93 20.60
N ASP A 154 11.34 -4.38 19.96
CA ASP A 154 11.09 -2.93 19.98
C ASP A 154 10.42 -2.51 21.30
N GLY A 155 9.64 -3.40 21.94
CA GLY A 155 9.17 -3.21 23.31
C GLY A 155 10.30 -3.09 24.31
N LEU A 156 11.31 -3.98 24.22
CA LEU A 156 12.52 -3.89 25.06
C LEU A 156 13.34 -2.61 24.80
N ALA A 157 13.39 -2.16 23.54
CA ALA A 157 14.06 -0.90 23.21
C ALA A 157 13.29 0.32 23.74
N ALA A 158 11.95 0.27 23.69
CA ALA A 158 11.08 1.33 24.17
C ALA A 158 11.15 1.56 25.68
N GLU A 159 11.51 0.53 26.48
CA GLU A 159 11.75 0.68 27.92
C GLU A 159 12.87 1.69 28.24
N ALA A 160 13.81 1.89 27.31
CA ALA A 160 14.89 2.86 27.44
C ALA A 160 14.55 4.24 26.86
N ALA A 161 13.43 4.40 26.18
CA ALA A 161 13.02 5.66 25.57
C ALA A 161 12.33 6.57 26.61
N ASP A 162 12.63 7.87 26.55
CA ASP A 162 11.92 8.88 27.32
C ASP A 162 10.60 9.26 26.64
N ALA A 163 9.55 8.55 27.01
CA ALA A 163 8.19 8.78 26.47
C ALA A 163 7.69 10.21 26.71
N GLY A 164 8.11 10.86 27.81
CA GLY A 164 7.72 12.24 28.11
C GLY A 164 8.34 13.23 27.14
N VAL A 165 9.64 13.09 26.87
CA VAL A 165 10.36 13.92 25.89
C VAL A 165 9.78 13.71 24.49
N ILE A 166 9.49 12.46 24.09
CA ILE A 166 8.89 12.15 22.78
C ILE A 166 7.51 12.84 22.67
N ALA A 167 6.66 12.70 23.70
CA ALA A 167 5.33 13.32 23.70
C ALA A 167 5.40 14.85 23.61
N ASP A 168 6.32 15.48 24.34
CA ASP A 168 6.52 16.94 24.31
C ASP A 168 7.02 17.43 22.95
N GLN A 169 7.91 16.69 22.30
CA GLN A 169 8.39 17.01 20.95
C GLN A 169 7.27 16.86 19.91
N CYS A 170 6.49 15.77 19.98
CA CYS A 170 5.32 15.59 19.11
C CYS A 170 4.30 16.73 19.30
N ALA A 171 4.02 17.11 20.56
CA ALA A 171 3.08 18.19 20.87
C ALA A 171 3.56 19.57 20.39
N ARG A 172 4.87 19.83 20.37
CA ARG A 172 5.45 21.06 19.80
C ARG A 172 5.29 21.10 18.29
N LEU A 173 5.69 20.03 17.60
CA LEU A 173 5.55 19.96 16.15
C LEU A 173 4.09 19.98 15.70
N ALA A 174 3.20 19.35 16.46
CA ALA A 174 1.76 19.35 16.19
C ALA A 174 1.13 20.75 16.19
N LYS A 175 1.68 21.71 16.94
CA LYS A 175 1.18 23.11 16.95
C LYS A 175 1.49 23.86 15.64
N GLU A 176 2.49 23.42 14.90
CA GLU A 176 2.96 24.05 13.67
C GLU A 176 2.33 23.44 12.42
N LEU A 177 1.62 22.31 12.57
CA LEU A 177 1.06 21.56 11.46
C LEU A 177 -0.48 21.57 11.49
N PRO A 178 -1.15 21.57 10.34
CA PRO A 178 -2.60 21.48 10.29
C PRO A 178 -3.08 20.11 10.76
N HIS A 179 -4.14 20.10 11.55
CA HIS A 179 -4.80 18.88 11.99
C HIS A 179 -5.86 18.44 10.98
N GLY A 180 -6.01 17.14 10.81
CA GLY A 180 -6.97 16.55 9.87
C GLY A 180 -7.45 15.17 10.29
N ARG A 181 -8.43 14.66 9.55
CA ARG A 181 -8.82 13.26 9.69
C ARG A 181 -7.66 12.35 9.25
N LEU A 182 -7.41 11.29 10.01
CA LEU A 182 -6.43 10.29 9.63
C LEU A 182 -6.85 9.56 8.35
N LEU A 183 -5.98 9.59 7.34
CA LEU A 183 -6.08 8.81 6.10
C LEU A 183 -4.85 7.91 5.99
N ARG A 184 -5.03 6.62 6.11
CA ARG A 184 -3.95 5.65 5.99
C ARG A 184 -3.71 5.31 4.53
N THR A 185 -2.52 5.68 4.03
CA THR A 185 -2.12 5.44 2.63
C THR A 185 -0.72 4.85 2.61
N PRO A 186 -0.58 3.52 2.39
CA PRO A 186 0.73 2.89 2.38
C PRO A 186 1.64 3.42 1.26
N LEU A 187 2.89 3.72 1.60
CA LEU A 187 3.97 4.06 0.66
C LEU A 187 4.85 2.85 0.34
N SER A 188 4.73 1.80 1.14
CA SER A 188 5.55 0.60 1.04
C SER A 188 4.68 -0.64 1.02
N ALA A 189 5.12 -1.67 0.30
CA ALA A 189 4.49 -2.99 0.30
C ALA A 189 5.54 -4.11 0.26
N VAL A 190 5.15 -5.27 0.76
CA VAL A 190 5.92 -6.50 0.69
C VAL A 190 5.11 -7.55 -0.07
N GLY A 191 5.69 -8.16 -1.09
CA GLY A 191 5.00 -9.12 -1.95
C GLY A 191 5.97 -9.97 -2.77
N MET A 192 5.50 -10.47 -3.91
CA MET A 192 6.25 -11.40 -4.77
C MET A 192 7.52 -10.82 -5.40
N ARG A 193 7.73 -9.51 -5.33
CA ARG A 193 8.95 -8.81 -5.79
C ARG A 193 9.81 -8.29 -4.63
N GLY A 194 9.60 -8.80 -3.41
CA GLY A 194 10.22 -8.27 -2.21
C GLY A 194 9.53 -7.03 -1.68
N ARG A 195 10.30 -6.13 -1.07
CA ARG A 195 9.83 -4.83 -0.59
C ARG A 195 9.95 -3.79 -1.71
N VAL A 196 8.90 -3.00 -1.88
CA VAL A 196 8.87 -1.86 -2.80
C VAL A 196 8.39 -0.64 -2.02
N ASP A 197 9.08 0.49 -2.22
CA ASP A 197 8.83 1.75 -1.54
C ASP A 197 8.60 2.87 -2.57
N TYR A 198 7.67 3.78 -2.28
CA TYR A 198 7.41 5.03 -3.01
C TYR A 198 7.67 6.22 -2.09
N ASP A 199 8.03 7.37 -2.67
CA ASP A 199 8.32 8.60 -1.92
C ASP A 199 7.32 9.74 -2.21
N SER A 200 6.08 9.39 -2.57
CA SER A 200 5.08 10.34 -3.06
C SER A 200 4.66 11.40 -2.04
N PHE A 201 4.85 11.16 -0.75
CA PHE A 201 4.64 12.23 0.24
C PHE A 201 5.69 13.32 0.09
N CYS A 202 6.97 12.95 -0.03
CA CYS A 202 8.07 13.91 -0.22
C CYS A 202 8.02 14.57 -1.60
N GLU A 203 7.67 13.79 -2.65
CA GLU A 203 7.50 14.32 -4.02
C GLU A 203 6.39 15.39 -4.09
N SER A 204 5.42 15.35 -3.17
CA SER A 204 4.27 16.27 -3.13
C SER A 204 4.42 17.40 -2.12
N ALA A 205 5.46 17.37 -1.28
CA ALA A 205 5.63 18.28 -0.16
C ALA A 205 6.50 19.49 -0.53
N GLU A 206 6.18 20.62 0.06
CA GLU A 206 7.01 21.83 0.01
C GLU A 206 8.22 21.71 0.95
N LEU A 207 8.02 21.03 2.08
CA LEU A 207 9.00 20.85 3.13
C LEU A 207 9.05 19.37 3.55
N THR A 208 10.26 18.85 3.78
CA THR A 208 10.46 17.49 4.28
C THR A 208 11.26 17.50 5.57
N LEU A 209 10.64 17.01 6.65
CA LEU A 209 11.29 16.68 7.91
C LEU A 209 11.72 15.21 7.89
N THR A 210 12.90 14.94 8.41
CA THR A 210 13.43 13.58 8.52
C THR A 210 13.51 13.15 9.99
N ILE A 211 12.89 12.03 10.32
CA ILE A 211 13.08 11.35 11.59
C ILE A 211 14.18 10.32 11.38
N THR A 212 15.26 10.41 12.16
CA THR A 212 16.35 9.46 12.12
C THR A 212 16.55 8.82 13.48
N ASP A 213 17.04 7.60 13.46
CA ASP A 213 17.53 6.87 14.64
C ASP A 213 19.00 6.51 14.38
N SER A 214 19.88 7.50 14.57
CA SER A 214 21.30 7.42 14.19
C SER A 214 22.06 6.30 14.91
N ARG A 215 21.53 5.81 16.02
CA ARG A 215 22.09 4.71 16.82
C ARG A 215 21.36 3.38 16.65
N ALA A 216 20.37 3.34 15.75
CA ALA A 216 19.59 2.13 15.41
C ALA A 216 18.90 1.47 16.62
N TYR A 217 18.38 2.26 17.54
CA TYR A 217 17.63 1.74 18.69
C TYR A 217 16.28 1.14 18.30
N GLY A 218 15.68 1.55 17.15
CA GLY A 218 14.43 1.02 16.63
C GLY A 218 13.21 1.65 17.27
N ILE A 219 13.29 2.92 17.69
CA ILE A 219 12.21 3.64 18.38
C ILE A 219 11.52 4.70 17.53
N SER A 220 11.89 4.89 16.25
CA SER A 220 11.29 5.90 15.37
C SER A 220 9.76 5.79 15.32
N HIS A 221 9.23 4.57 15.39
CA HIS A 221 7.79 4.31 15.38
C HIS A 221 7.05 5.03 16.52
N LEU A 222 7.65 5.17 17.72
CA LEU A 222 7.03 5.86 18.86
C LEU A 222 6.78 7.35 18.55
N TYR A 223 7.71 7.96 17.83
CA TYR A 223 7.58 9.35 17.40
C TYR A 223 6.45 9.52 16.36
N PHE A 224 6.41 8.63 15.35
CA PHE A 224 5.34 8.65 14.35
C PHE A 224 3.96 8.36 14.95
N GLU A 225 3.85 7.40 15.86
CA GLU A 225 2.59 7.11 16.57
C GLU A 225 2.10 8.34 17.35
N GLY A 226 3.01 9.02 18.06
CA GLY A 226 2.69 10.26 18.78
C GLY A 226 2.22 11.39 17.87
N LEU A 227 2.89 11.60 16.74
CA LEU A 227 2.50 12.62 15.76
C LEU A 227 1.17 12.30 15.10
N VAL A 228 0.98 11.08 14.61
CA VAL A 228 -0.28 10.67 13.96
C VAL A 228 -1.45 10.78 14.91
N ALA A 229 -1.26 10.42 16.19
CA ALA A 229 -2.29 10.58 17.22
C ALA A 229 -2.62 12.05 17.47
N ALA A 230 -1.64 12.94 17.41
CA ALA A 230 -1.82 14.37 17.68
C ALA A 230 -2.44 15.14 16.51
N ILE A 231 -2.08 14.81 15.26
CA ILE A 231 -2.38 15.63 14.08
C ILE A 231 -3.40 14.95 13.16
N GLY A 232 -3.39 13.61 13.06
CA GLY A 232 -4.05 12.87 12.00
C GLY A 232 -3.34 13.08 10.66
N GLY A 233 -4.06 13.56 9.63
CA GLY A 233 -3.50 13.77 8.30
C GLY A 233 -3.31 12.49 7.49
N ARG A 234 -2.54 12.54 6.41
CA ARG A 234 -2.26 11.36 5.57
C ARG A 234 -1.02 10.64 6.11
N ALA A 235 -1.17 9.42 6.58
CA ALA A 235 -0.09 8.67 7.20
C ALA A 235 0.17 7.34 6.46
N ALA A 236 1.45 6.98 6.33
CA ALA A 236 1.87 5.73 5.71
C ALA A 236 2.09 4.65 6.79
N PRO A 237 1.23 3.62 6.86
CA PRO A 237 1.46 2.49 7.73
C PRO A 237 2.74 1.74 7.35
N ASP A 238 3.40 1.16 8.34
CA ASP A 238 4.48 0.20 8.09
C ASP A 238 3.93 -1.00 7.30
N PRO A 239 4.62 -1.45 6.24
CA PRO A 239 4.11 -2.48 5.34
C PRO A 239 3.90 -3.84 6.01
N ILE A 240 4.55 -4.11 7.14
CA ILE A 240 4.46 -5.40 7.85
C ILE A 240 3.81 -5.25 9.23
N LEU A 241 4.05 -4.15 9.92
CA LEU A 241 3.52 -3.84 11.25
C LEU A 241 2.45 -2.73 11.15
N PRO A 242 1.21 -3.04 10.75
CA PRO A 242 0.22 -2.06 10.29
C PRO A 242 -0.30 -1.12 11.38
N SER A 243 0.04 -1.35 12.65
CA SER A 243 -0.22 -0.42 13.75
C SER A 243 0.79 0.72 13.85
N ARG A 244 1.89 0.67 13.11
CA ARG A 244 2.97 1.67 13.09
C ARG A 244 2.92 2.52 11.84
N TYR A 245 3.65 3.64 11.88
CA TYR A 245 3.76 4.54 10.73
C TYR A 245 5.24 4.82 10.43
N THR A 246 5.55 5.02 9.14
CA THR A 246 6.91 5.31 8.64
C THR A 246 7.03 6.67 7.98
N ALA A 247 5.89 7.26 7.63
CA ALA A 247 5.82 8.61 7.07
C ALA A 247 4.44 9.22 7.30
N MET A 248 4.36 10.55 7.17
CA MET A 248 3.08 11.28 7.13
C MET A 248 3.19 12.54 6.27
N LEU A 249 2.04 13.02 5.81
CA LEU A 249 1.89 14.27 5.07
C LEU A 249 0.79 15.11 5.70
N ALA A 250 1.12 16.33 6.12
CA ALA A 250 0.20 17.29 6.70
C ALA A 250 0.50 18.71 6.20
N GLY A 251 -0.45 19.36 5.51
CA GLY A 251 -0.36 20.74 5.06
C GLY A 251 0.87 21.09 4.23
N GLY A 252 1.26 20.21 3.30
CA GLY A 252 2.44 20.44 2.46
C GLY A 252 3.78 20.08 3.12
N VAL A 253 3.75 19.57 4.37
CA VAL A 253 4.94 19.08 5.08
C VAL A 253 4.93 17.56 5.08
N ALA A 254 5.95 16.93 4.48
CA ALA A 254 6.21 15.51 4.60
C ALA A 254 7.13 15.24 5.80
N ILE A 255 6.81 14.21 6.57
CA ILE A 255 7.67 13.71 7.65
C ILE A 255 7.91 12.24 7.32
N ARG A 256 9.19 11.84 7.23
CA ARG A 256 9.56 10.48 6.88
C ARG A 256 10.66 9.92 7.76
N GLU A 257 10.72 8.62 7.88
CA GLU A 257 11.86 7.93 8.43
C GLU A 257 12.98 7.82 7.39
N ALA A 258 14.23 8.12 7.78
CA ALA A 258 15.39 7.87 6.96
C ALA A 258 16.65 7.62 7.83
N TYR A 259 17.52 6.74 7.35
CA TYR A 259 18.79 6.46 8.03
C TYR A 259 19.81 7.58 7.83
N VAL A 260 19.82 8.21 6.65
CA VAL A 260 20.65 9.37 6.30
C VAL A 260 19.80 10.24 5.37
N GLY A 261 19.58 11.48 5.73
CA GLY A 261 18.68 12.32 4.95
C GLY A 261 19.21 13.71 4.67
N SER A 262 19.09 14.16 3.43
CA SER A 262 18.98 15.55 3.10
C SER A 262 17.51 15.95 3.24
N ALA A 263 17.15 16.64 4.30
CA ALA A 263 15.84 17.24 4.46
C ALA A 263 15.97 18.75 4.30
N ASN A 264 15.11 19.34 3.49
CA ASN A 264 15.04 20.81 3.39
C ASN A 264 14.33 21.45 4.60
N GLY A 265 13.69 20.62 5.46
CA GLY A 265 12.94 21.05 6.65
C GLY A 265 13.57 20.69 7.99
N GLY A 266 14.69 20.01 8.00
CA GLY A 266 15.38 19.63 9.23
C GLY A 266 15.36 18.14 9.55
N VAL A 267 16.12 17.76 10.59
CA VAL A 267 16.29 16.37 11.06
C VAL A 267 16.01 16.32 12.54
N ILE A 268 15.25 15.32 12.96
CA ILE A 268 15.01 14.98 14.38
C ILE A 268 15.60 13.60 14.62
N ASP A 269 16.64 13.52 15.46
CA ASP A 269 17.26 12.25 15.84
C ASP A 269 16.63 11.70 17.11
N VAL A 270 15.77 10.71 16.97
CA VAL A 270 15.08 10.09 18.12
C VAL A 270 16.02 9.30 19.01
N SER A 271 17.23 8.96 18.55
CA SER A 271 18.22 8.29 19.39
C SER A 271 18.69 9.15 20.56
N GLU A 272 18.49 10.47 20.51
CA GLU A 272 18.77 11.39 21.61
C GLU A 272 17.77 11.25 22.78
N PHE A 273 16.62 10.64 22.54
CA PHE A 273 15.56 10.42 23.55
C PHE A 273 15.68 9.07 24.28
N VAL A 274 16.83 8.37 24.12
CA VAL A 274 17.07 7.05 24.70
C VAL A 274 18.13 7.10 25.79
N ASP A 275 17.81 6.54 26.97
CA ASP A 275 18.83 6.22 27.94
C ASP A 275 19.69 5.05 27.46
N ARG A 276 20.90 5.39 27.02
CA ARG A 276 21.86 4.42 26.49
C ARG A 276 22.18 3.29 27.47
N SER A 277 22.25 3.59 28.78
CA SER A 277 22.62 2.58 29.77
C SER A 277 21.51 1.54 29.92
N LEU A 278 20.26 1.97 29.98
CA LEU A 278 19.11 1.07 29.99
C LEU A 278 19.00 0.25 28.71
N TYR A 279 19.21 0.86 27.54
CA TYR A 279 19.20 0.12 26.27
C TYR A 279 20.27 -0.98 26.24
N LEU A 280 21.48 -0.67 26.71
CA LEU A 280 22.61 -1.63 26.70
C LEU A 280 22.36 -2.85 27.60
N MET A 281 21.52 -2.74 28.62
CA MET A 281 21.13 -3.89 29.46
C MET A 281 20.35 -4.96 28.67
N ASN A 282 19.60 -4.55 27.67
CA ASN A 282 18.77 -5.44 26.82
C ASN A 282 19.36 -5.69 25.42
N LYS A 283 20.47 -5.01 25.07
CA LYS A 283 21.01 -4.96 23.70
C LYS A 283 21.20 -6.33 23.06
N GLU A 284 21.87 -7.25 23.74
CA GLU A 284 22.14 -8.59 23.22
C GLU A 284 20.85 -9.35 22.90
N ARG A 285 19.84 -9.21 23.75
CA ARG A 285 18.53 -9.82 23.54
C ARG A 285 17.77 -9.17 22.37
N ILE A 286 17.82 -7.84 22.26
CA ILE A 286 17.22 -7.08 21.16
C ILE A 286 17.88 -7.50 19.84
N ASP A 287 19.21 -7.53 19.76
CA ASP A 287 19.93 -7.90 18.54
C ASP A 287 19.59 -9.32 18.08
N ARG A 288 19.51 -10.27 19.03
CA ARG A 288 19.12 -11.63 18.73
C ARG A 288 17.68 -11.75 18.20
N LEU A 289 16.73 -11.05 18.81
CA LEU A 289 15.34 -11.05 18.38
C LEU A 289 15.18 -10.44 16.98
N ARG A 290 15.89 -9.35 16.70
CA ARG A 290 15.91 -8.73 15.36
C ARG A 290 16.51 -9.67 14.32
N SER A 291 17.61 -10.35 14.63
CA SER A 291 18.21 -11.32 13.70
C SER A 291 17.24 -12.47 13.37
N LEU A 292 16.50 -12.98 14.36
CA LEU A 292 15.48 -14.00 14.13
C LEU A 292 14.32 -13.45 13.31
N ALA A 293 13.90 -12.19 13.53
CA ALA A 293 12.89 -11.55 12.75
C ALA A 293 13.29 -11.43 11.27
N GLU A 294 14.51 -10.97 10.97
CA GLU A 294 15.01 -10.89 9.59
C GLU A 294 15.04 -12.26 8.90
N SER A 295 15.37 -13.33 9.63
CA SER A 295 15.28 -14.69 9.09
C SER A 295 13.83 -15.07 8.74
N ALA A 296 12.87 -14.73 9.60
CA ALA A 296 11.45 -14.99 9.33
C ALA A 296 10.93 -14.16 8.14
N LEU A 297 11.42 -12.93 7.97
CA LEU A 297 11.09 -12.10 6.80
C LEU A 297 11.64 -12.71 5.52
N ALA A 298 12.88 -13.21 5.52
CA ALA A 298 13.47 -13.86 4.35
C ALA A 298 12.63 -15.07 3.90
N GLU A 299 12.16 -15.91 4.84
CA GLU A 299 11.24 -17.01 4.54
C GLU A 299 9.92 -16.52 3.95
N ALA A 300 9.32 -15.46 4.51
CA ALA A 300 8.09 -14.89 3.98
C ALA A 300 8.24 -14.42 2.53
N LEU A 301 9.36 -13.75 2.21
CA LEU A 301 9.68 -13.29 0.85
C LEU A 301 9.84 -14.48 -0.12
N GLY A 302 10.47 -15.58 0.31
CA GLY A 302 10.56 -16.81 -0.47
C GLY A 302 9.18 -17.37 -0.83
N PHE A 303 8.27 -17.48 0.14
CA PHE A 303 6.90 -17.94 -0.11
C PHE A 303 6.10 -16.96 -1.00
N PHE A 304 6.29 -15.66 -0.88
CA PHE A 304 5.66 -14.71 -1.81
C PHE A 304 6.17 -14.87 -3.24
N ALA A 305 7.46 -15.16 -3.43
CA ALA A 305 8.01 -15.47 -4.77
C ALA A 305 7.37 -16.72 -5.37
N GLU A 306 7.23 -17.79 -4.60
CA GLU A 306 6.51 -19.01 -5.02
C GLU A 306 5.04 -18.72 -5.39
N ALA A 307 4.35 -17.89 -4.60
CA ALA A 307 2.99 -17.45 -4.90
C ALA A 307 2.93 -16.67 -6.22
N GLY A 308 3.95 -15.85 -6.50
CA GLY A 308 4.10 -15.08 -7.74
C GLY A 308 4.24 -15.97 -8.97
N GLU A 309 5.07 -17.01 -8.89
CA GLU A 309 5.22 -17.98 -9.98
C GLU A 309 3.89 -18.69 -10.30
N ALA A 310 3.17 -19.12 -9.28
CA ALA A 310 1.86 -19.75 -9.46
C ALA A 310 0.85 -18.75 -10.04
N HIS A 311 0.86 -17.50 -9.60
CA HIS A 311 -0.01 -16.44 -10.11
C HIS A 311 0.25 -16.14 -11.59
N MET A 312 1.51 -16.04 -12.02
CA MET A 312 1.86 -15.82 -13.44
C MET A 312 1.37 -16.96 -14.34
N ASN A 313 1.36 -18.20 -13.87
CA ASN A 313 0.82 -19.31 -14.64
C ASN A 313 -0.71 -19.20 -14.78
N ILE A 314 -1.41 -18.82 -13.72
CA ILE A 314 -2.87 -18.55 -13.78
C ILE A 314 -3.15 -17.43 -14.78
N GLU A 315 -2.41 -16.32 -14.71
CA GLU A 315 -2.57 -15.20 -15.65
C GLU A 315 -2.41 -15.60 -17.11
N LYS A 316 -1.41 -16.43 -17.45
CA LYS A 316 -1.21 -16.94 -18.79
C LYS A 316 -2.41 -17.74 -19.30
N ILE A 317 -2.99 -18.59 -18.45
CA ILE A 317 -4.16 -19.39 -18.81
C ILE A 317 -5.37 -18.46 -19.09
N PHE A 318 -5.65 -17.53 -18.19
CA PHE A 318 -6.78 -16.61 -18.39
C PHE A 318 -6.55 -15.67 -19.58
N ALA A 319 -5.34 -15.19 -19.78
CA ALA A 319 -4.99 -14.35 -20.94
C ALA A 319 -5.18 -15.10 -22.27
N SER A 320 -4.88 -16.41 -22.34
CA SER A 320 -5.10 -17.21 -23.53
C SER A 320 -6.58 -17.35 -23.91
N ALA A 321 -7.47 -17.18 -22.94
CA ALA A 321 -8.91 -17.26 -23.14
C ALA A 321 -9.58 -15.90 -23.45
N MET A 322 -8.81 -14.78 -23.44
CA MET A 322 -9.35 -13.44 -23.62
C MET A 322 -9.50 -13.07 -25.11
N ASN A 323 -10.63 -12.44 -25.46
CA ASN A 323 -10.75 -11.68 -26.69
C ASN A 323 -10.26 -10.23 -26.45
N PHE A 324 -8.94 -10.05 -26.61
CA PHE A 324 -8.33 -8.74 -26.41
C PHE A 324 -8.79 -7.69 -27.43
N GLY A 325 -9.16 -8.08 -28.67
CA GLY A 325 -9.65 -7.14 -29.68
C GLY A 325 -10.96 -6.47 -29.25
N GLU A 326 -11.94 -7.24 -28.78
CA GLU A 326 -13.19 -6.69 -28.26
C GLU A 326 -12.98 -5.88 -26.96
N LYS A 327 -12.09 -6.35 -26.09
CA LYS A 327 -11.72 -5.64 -24.85
C LYS A 327 -11.08 -4.28 -25.16
N GLU A 328 -10.19 -4.19 -26.14
CA GLU A 328 -9.53 -2.94 -26.53
C GLU A 328 -10.52 -1.95 -27.15
N ALA A 329 -11.45 -2.40 -27.99
CA ALA A 329 -12.51 -1.57 -28.52
C ALA A 329 -13.38 -0.98 -27.41
N TYR A 330 -13.79 -1.80 -26.45
CA TYR A 330 -14.53 -1.37 -25.28
C TYR A 330 -13.75 -0.36 -24.40
N SER A 331 -12.44 -0.60 -24.21
CA SER A 331 -11.59 0.31 -23.45
C SER A 331 -11.46 1.67 -24.11
N SER A 332 -11.34 1.70 -25.45
CA SER A 332 -11.30 2.95 -26.21
C SER A 332 -12.59 3.75 -26.07
N GLU A 333 -13.77 3.10 -26.19
CA GLU A 333 -15.06 3.75 -25.98
C GLU A 333 -15.17 4.35 -24.59
N LEU A 334 -14.72 3.63 -23.57
CA LEU A 334 -14.75 4.10 -22.18
C LEU A 334 -13.84 5.32 -21.97
N CYS A 335 -12.61 5.30 -22.52
CA CYS A 335 -11.70 6.42 -22.46
C CYS A 335 -12.22 7.65 -23.20
N ASP A 336 -12.91 7.46 -24.32
CA ASP A 336 -13.55 8.56 -25.06
C ASP A 336 -14.70 9.21 -24.28
N LYS A 337 -15.47 8.43 -23.50
CA LYS A 337 -16.48 8.96 -22.57
C LYS A 337 -15.85 9.78 -21.46
N ILE A 338 -14.71 9.31 -20.89
CA ILE A 338 -13.94 10.08 -19.89
C ILE A 338 -13.57 11.45 -20.47
N ARG A 339 -12.95 11.49 -21.66
CA ARG A 339 -12.51 12.73 -22.31
C ARG A 339 -13.65 13.70 -22.61
N LYS A 340 -14.86 13.21 -22.80
CA LYS A 340 -16.06 14.01 -23.05
C LYS A 340 -16.79 14.45 -21.76
N GLY A 341 -16.34 13.96 -20.60
CA GLY A 341 -17.05 14.20 -19.34
C GLY A 341 -18.36 13.43 -19.18
N ASP A 342 -18.54 12.34 -19.95
CA ASP A 342 -19.77 11.53 -19.99
C ASP A 342 -19.71 10.31 -19.03
N LEU A 343 -18.71 10.25 -18.16
CA LEU A 343 -18.48 9.15 -17.22
C LEU A 343 -18.76 9.56 -15.78
#